data_381f03686e0dac76cb4695810a216d46
#
_entry.id   381f03686e0dac76cb4695810a216d46
#
_cell.length_a   1.000
_cell.length_b   1.000
_cell.length_c   1.000
_cell.angle_alpha   90.00
_cell.angle_beta   90.00
_cell.angle_gamma   90.00
#
_symmetry.space_group_name_H-M   'P 1'
#
loop_
_entity.id
_entity.type
_entity.pdbx_description
1 polymer ?
#
loop_
_entity_poly.entity_id
_entity_poly.type
_entity_poly.pdbx_seq_one_letter_code
_entity_poly.pdbx_strand_id
1 'polypeptide(L)'
;MKKTFPEDRVNIGVNKITPYQPGKSSDSLNISKEKLIKLASNENPIGPSKLATKAISHIVEEAHRYPDGNGTKLKQKISKLEGVPLDSITLGNGSNDLIEFSARAFLTNGDNALYFKHGFAIYPLAILATGADLRELPVTENYHQDLTSVINFVDKKSKVVFIASPNNPTGSANTFSEIEAMLNDLPNDLIVFLDQAYFEYIEDEQY
;
A
#
# COMPACT_ATOMS: atom_id res chain seq x y z
N MET A 1 20.18 -1.24 -36.74
CA MET A 1 18.73 -1.43 -36.44
C MET A 1 18.51 -1.15 -34.96
N LYS A 2 17.77 -0.11 -34.58
CA LYS A 2 17.28 0.04 -33.20
C LYS A 2 16.28 -1.09 -32.98
N LYS A 3 16.58 -2.03 -32.07
CA LYS A 3 15.61 -3.02 -31.63
C LYS A 3 14.50 -2.24 -30.93
N THR A 4 13.33 -2.15 -31.56
CA THR A 4 12.12 -1.68 -30.90
C THR A 4 11.74 -2.69 -29.83
N PHE A 5 11.39 -2.19 -28.63
CA PHE A 5 10.89 -3.04 -27.55
C PHE A 5 9.63 -3.77 -28.04
N PRO A 6 9.50 -5.08 -27.83
CA PRO A 6 8.34 -5.84 -28.30
C PRO A 6 7.12 -5.55 -27.40
N GLU A 7 6.39 -4.48 -27.70
CA GLU A 7 5.19 -4.03 -26.95
C GLU A 7 4.11 -5.11 -26.87
N ASP A 8 4.05 -5.99 -27.88
CA ASP A 8 3.16 -7.15 -27.93
C ASP A 8 3.49 -8.26 -26.91
N ARG A 9 4.65 -8.18 -26.25
CA ARG A 9 5.13 -9.15 -25.27
C ARG A 9 4.87 -8.75 -23.82
N VAL A 10 4.44 -7.53 -23.56
CA VAL A 10 4.10 -7.08 -22.22
C VAL A 10 2.65 -7.38 -21.88
N ASN A 11 2.34 -7.51 -20.59
CA ASN A 11 0.98 -7.62 -20.12
C ASN A 11 0.16 -6.39 -20.60
N ILE A 12 -1.04 -6.64 -21.10
CA ILE A 12 -1.90 -5.60 -21.68
C ILE A 12 -2.17 -4.42 -20.72
N GLY A 13 -2.19 -4.69 -19.43
CA GLY A 13 -2.36 -3.66 -18.40
C GLY A 13 -1.15 -2.75 -18.23
N VAL A 14 0.06 -3.26 -18.48
CA VAL A 14 1.32 -2.49 -18.33
C VAL A 14 1.36 -1.31 -19.31
N ASN A 15 0.81 -1.46 -20.50
CA ASN A 15 0.73 -0.37 -21.50
C ASN A 15 -0.19 0.78 -21.07
N LYS A 16 -1.05 0.57 -20.07
CA LYS A 16 -1.94 1.58 -19.48
C LYS A 16 -1.30 2.35 -18.32
N ILE A 17 -0.14 1.89 -17.83
CA ILE A 17 0.52 2.47 -16.66
C ILE A 17 1.20 3.79 -17.01
N THR A 18 0.85 4.85 -16.29
CA THR A 18 1.64 6.09 -16.26
C THR A 18 2.67 5.95 -15.15
N PRO A 19 3.99 6.07 -15.46
CA PRO A 19 5.03 5.92 -14.45
C PRO A 19 4.84 6.89 -13.28
N TYR A 20 4.94 6.36 -12.06
CA TYR A 20 4.92 7.17 -10.84
C TYR A 20 6.13 8.10 -10.81
N GLN A 21 5.91 9.36 -10.47
CA GLN A 21 6.98 10.35 -10.28
C GLN A 21 7.20 10.58 -8.78
N PRO A 22 8.28 10.02 -8.20
CA PRO A 22 8.59 10.22 -6.80
C PRO A 22 9.01 11.67 -6.51
N GLY A 23 8.96 12.06 -5.24
CA GLY A 23 9.50 13.34 -4.78
C GLY A 23 10.98 13.50 -5.14
N LYS A 24 11.40 14.72 -5.46
CA LYS A 24 12.78 15.02 -5.87
C LYS A 24 13.75 14.85 -4.71
N SER A 25 14.94 14.33 -4.98
CA SER A 25 16.04 14.23 -4.01
C SER A 25 16.91 15.50 -4.02
N SER A 26 17.74 15.68 -2.97
CA SER A 26 18.76 16.74 -2.93
C SER A 26 19.69 16.69 -4.14
N ASP A 27 20.08 15.49 -4.53
CA ASP A 27 21.01 15.27 -5.66
C ASP A 27 20.35 15.68 -6.99
N SER A 28 19.06 15.37 -7.18
CA SER A 28 18.32 15.76 -8.38
C SER A 28 18.08 17.27 -8.50
N LEU A 29 18.11 17.99 -7.37
CA LEU A 29 17.94 19.45 -7.29
C LEU A 29 19.28 20.20 -7.24
N ASN A 30 20.39 19.49 -7.11
CA ASN A 30 21.74 20.07 -6.93
C ASN A 30 21.81 21.02 -5.71
N ILE A 31 21.10 20.67 -4.63
CA ILE A 31 21.03 21.42 -3.37
C ILE A 31 21.64 20.57 -2.27
N SER A 32 22.46 21.17 -1.38
CA SER A 32 23.01 20.44 -0.25
C SER A 32 21.90 19.99 0.72
N LYS A 33 22.07 18.81 1.33
CA LYS A 33 21.07 18.22 2.24
C LYS A 33 20.71 19.14 3.41
N GLU A 34 21.68 19.91 3.91
CA GLU A 34 21.50 20.84 5.03
C GLU A 34 20.62 22.05 4.68
N LYS A 35 20.48 22.38 3.40
CA LYS A 35 19.68 23.48 2.89
C LYS A 35 18.30 23.04 2.39
N LEU A 36 18.08 21.73 2.28
CA LEU A 36 16.84 21.18 1.75
C LEU A 36 15.86 20.87 2.88
N ILE A 37 14.72 21.58 2.90
CA ILE A 37 13.55 21.18 3.70
C ILE A 37 12.68 20.29 2.82
N LYS A 38 12.78 18.97 3.01
CA LYS A 38 12.01 17.99 2.25
C LYS A 38 10.68 17.70 2.94
N LEU A 39 9.58 18.15 2.34
CA LEU A 39 8.21 17.92 2.80
C LEU A 39 7.46 16.88 1.96
N ALA A 40 8.16 16.24 1.02
CA ALA A 40 7.64 15.17 0.18
C ALA A 40 8.01 13.80 0.77
N SER A 41 7.23 12.77 0.38
CA SER A 41 7.48 11.35 0.72
C SER A 41 7.21 10.96 2.19
N ASN A 42 6.60 11.84 2.98
CA ASN A 42 6.20 11.56 4.39
C ASN A 42 7.33 10.99 5.26
N GLU A 43 8.59 11.41 5.00
CA GLU A 43 9.75 10.97 5.78
C GLU A 43 9.70 11.57 7.19
N ASN A 44 10.11 10.77 8.20
CA ASN A 44 10.20 11.26 9.56
C ASN A 44 11.42 12.21 9.73
N PRO A 45 11.22 13.51 9.97
CA PRO A 45 12.31 14.47 10.08
C PRO A 45 13.13 14.32 11.38
N ILE A 46 12.62 13.61 12.38
CA ILE A 46 13.31 13.36 13.66
C ILE A 46 14.42 12.30 13.48
N GLY A 47 14.31 11.48 12.42
CA GLY A 47 15.23 10.39 12.13
C GLY A 47 14.89 9.08 12.87
N PRO A 48 15.77 8.08 12.78
CA PRO A 48 15.52 6.75 13.31
C PRO A 48 15.70 6.69 14.83
N SER A 49 15.04 5.73 15.47
CA SER A 49 15.28 5.40 16.88
C SER A 49 16.75 5.04 17.12
N LYS A 50 17.35 5.58 18.21
CA LYS A 50 18.73 5.24 18.61
C LYS A 50 18.91 3.74 18.88
N LEU A 51 17.87 3.07 19.41
CA LEU A 51 17.90 1.62 19.64
C LEU A 51 17.89 0.85 18.33
N ALA A 52 17.09 1.28 17.35
CA ALA A 52 17.08 0.68 16.01
C ALA A 52 18.44 0.83 15.31
N THR A 53 19.03 2.03 15.35
CA THR A 53 20.35 2.29 14.76
C THR A 53 21.42 1.40 15.41
N LYS A 54 21.40 1.25 16.76
CA LYS A 54 22.31 0.37 17.47
C LYS A 54 22.12 -1.10 17.08
N ALA A 55 20.88 -1.56 16.96
CA ALA A 55 20.59 -2.94 16.54
C ALA A 55 21.08 -3.24 15.11
N ILE A 56 20.87 -2.30 14.17
CA ILE A 56 21.32 -2.43 12.80
C ILE A 56 22.85 -2.53 12.71
N SER A 57 23.59 -1.69 13.47
CA SER A 57 25.06 -1.72 13.44
C SER A 57 25.65 -3.06 13.91
N HIS A 58 24.97 -3.80 14.78
CA HIS A 58 25.41 -5.15 15.15
C HIS A 58 25.18 -6.21 14.08
N ILE A 59 24.23 -5.97 13.17
CA ILE A 59 23.87 -6.94 12.13
C ILE A 59 24.69 -6.72 10.85
N VAL A 60 25.28 -5.54 10.66
CA VAL A 60 26.03 -5.20 9.44
C VAL A 60 27.16 -6.20 9.16
N GLU A 61 27.83 -6.70 10.17
CA GLU A 61 28.91 -7.69 10.02
C GLU A 61 28.41 -9.03 9.47
N GLU A 62 27.12 -9.36 9.70
CA GLU A 62 26.46 -10.57 9.21
C GLU A 62 25.76 -10.38 7.84
N ALA A 63 25.81 -9.18 7.26
CA ALA A 63 25.08 -8.84 6.03
C ALA A 63 25.49 -9.67 4.79
N HIS A 64 26.62 -10.37 4.85
CA HIS A 64 27.07 -11.32 3.83
C HIS A 64 26.32 -12.66 3.84
N ARG A 65 25.46 -12.90 4.82
CA ARG A 65 24.68 -14.12 4.97
C ARG A 65 23.22 -13.89 4.58
N TYR A 66 22.57 -14.91 4.06
CA TYR A 66 21.14 -14.86 3.83
C TYR A 66 20.37 -14.71 5.15
N PRO A 67 19.37 -13.83 5.20
CA PRO A 67 18.47 -13.76 6.33
C PRO A 67 17.56 -15.00 6.40
N ASP A 68 16.88 -15.18 7.53
CA ASP A 68 15.77 -16.13 7.64
C ASP A 68 14.65 -15.77 6.66
N GLY A 69 14.47 -16.56 5.62
CA GLY A 69 13.49 -16.31 4.56
C GLY A 69 12.03 -16.30 5.05
N ASN A 70 11.75 -16.91 6.21
CA ASN A 70 10.44 -16.88 6.83
C ASN A 70 10.22 -15.64 7.71
N GLY A 71 11.28 -14.90 8.05
CA GLY A 71 11.22 -13.77 8.96
C GLY A 71 10.67 -14.11 10.34
N THR A 72 10.99 -15.31 10.85
CA THR A 72 10.37 -15.93 12.05
C THR A 72 10.36 -15.00 13.25
N LYS A 73 11.51 -14.37 13.57
CA LYS A 73 11.62 -13.47 14.72
C LYS A 73 10.71 -12.24 14.58
N LEU A 74 10.62 -11.68 13.37
CA LEU A 74 9.76 -10.53 13.10
C LEU A 74 8.28 -10.92 13.19
N LYS A 75 7.88 -12.03 12.57
CA LYS A 75 6.51 -12.55 12.68
C LYS A 75 6.10 -12.84 14.11
N GLN A 76 6.97 -13.45 14.92
CA GLN A 76 6.72 -13.68 16.34
C GLN A 76 6.49 -12.36 17.11
N LYS A 77 7.26 -11.32 16.79
CA LYS A 77 7.09 -10.02 17.42
C LYS A 77 5.77 -9.35 17.01
N ILE A 78 5.43 -9.38 15.72
CA ILE A 78 4.15 -8.85 15.19
C ILE A 78 2.97 -9.63 15.79
N SER A 79 3.01 -10.97 15.75
CA SER A 79 1.97 -11.82 16.31
C SER A 79 1.69 -11.50 17.79
N LYS A 80 2.76 -11.27 18.58
CA LYS A 80 2.61 -10.88 19.99
C LYS A 80 2.03 -9.48 20.16
N LEU A 81 2.38 -8.55 19.28
CA LEU A 81 1.94 -7.15 19.34
C LEU A 81 0.47 -7.02 18.95
N GLU A 82 0.11 -7.64 17.82
CA GLU A 82 -1.21 -7.50 17.19
C GLU A 82 -2.20 -8.60 17.62
N GLY A 83 -1.75 -9.61 18.36
CA GLY A 83 -2.62 -10.70 18.80
C GLY A 83 -3.09 -11.65 17.68
N VAL A 84 -2.38 -11.69 16.54
CA VAL A 84 -2.75 -12.51 15.38
C VAL A 84 -1.89 -13.76 15.25
N PRO A 85 -2.40 -14.87 14.66
CA PRO A 85 -1.63 -16.10 14.44
C PRO A 85 -0.42 -15.87 13.51
N LEU A 86 0.67 -16.63 13.71
CA LEU A 86 1.90 -16.52 12.91
C LEU A 86 1.70 -16.82 11.43
N ASP A 87 0.82 -17.76 11.11
CA ASP A 87 0.48 -18.17 9.75
C ASP A 87 -0.39 -17.16 9.00
N SER A 88 -0.99 -16.22 9.74
CA SER A 88 -1.75 -15.10 9.17
C SER A 88 -0.88 -13.90 8.80
N ILE A 89 0.45 -13.99 8.98
CA ILE A 89 1.36 -12.87 8.74
C ILE A 89 2.17 -13.10 7.47
N THR A 90 2.05 -12.18 6.52
CA THR A 90 2.91 -12.07 5.34
C THR A 90 3.81 -10.84 5.49
N LEU A 91 5.09 -10.96 5.17
CA LEU A 91 6.06 -9.87 5.24
C LEU A 91 6.39 -9.34 3.85
N GLY A 92 6.62 -8.03 3.76
CA GLY A 92 7.06 -7.35 2.54
C GLY A 92 7.90 -6.11 2.87
N ASN A 93 8.50 -5.50 1.87
CA ASN A 93 9.22 -4.23 2.01
C ASN A 93 8.22 -3.06 2.02
N GLY A 94 7.59 -2.85 3.19
CA GLY A 94 6.49 -1.93 3.38
C GLY A 94 5.17 -2.41 2.75
N SER A 95 4.13 -1.58 2.85
CA SER A 95 2.81 -1.88 2.28
C SER A 95 2.83 -2.04 0.76
N ASN A 96 3.78 -1.43 0.07
CA ASN A 96 3.92 -1.53 -1.39
C ASN A 96 4.02 -2.99 -1.87
N ASP A 97 4.91 -3.80 -1.26
CA ASP A 97 5.03 -5.21 -1.63
C ASP A 97 3.73 -5.96 -1.33
N LEU A 98 3.08 -5.66 -0.20
CA LEU A 98 1.84 -6.34 0.20
C LEU A 98 0.67 -5.99 -0.72
N ILE A 99 0.59 -4.76 -1.20
CA ILE A 99 -0.37 -4.33 -2.23
C ILE A 99 -0.15 -5.12 -3.52
N GLU A 100 1.12 -5.21 -3.98
CA GLU A 100 1.46 -5.98 -5.18
C GLU A 100 1.19 -7.47 -5.01
N PHE A 101 1.53 -8.06 -3.87
CA PHE A 101 1.25 -9.48 -3.59
C PHE A 101 -0.25 -9.76 -3.62
N SER A 102 -1.06 -8.88 -3.00
CA SER A 102 -2.52 -9.00 -3.01
C SER A 102 -3.07 -8.88 -4.43
N ALA A 103 -2.63 -7.88 -5.20
CA ALA A 103 -3.06 -7.74 -6.58
C ALA A 103 -2.74 -8.99 -7.42
N ARG A 104 -1.50 -9.50 -7.32
CA ARG A 104 -1.07 -10.70 -8.06
C ARG A 104 -1.75 -11.99 -7.60
N ALA A 105 -2.12 -12.08 -6.33
CA ALA A 105 -2.77 -13.27 -5.78
C ALA A 105 -4.24 -13.38 -6.19
N PHE A 106 -4.94 -12.27 -6.33
CA PHE A 106 -6.39 -12.24 -6.46
C PHE A 106 -6.91 -11.67 -7.79
N LEU A 107 -6.05 -11.01 -8.60
CA LEU A 107 -6.46 -10.35 -9.83
C LEU A 107 -5.84 -10.98 -11.07
N THR A 108 -6.64 -11.07 -12.13
CA THR A 108 -6.21 -11.45 -13.46
C THR A 108 -6.96 -10.65 -14.52
N ASN A 109 -6.57 -10.81 -15.78
CA ASN A 109 -7.28 -10.17 -16.89
C ASN A 109 -8.76 -10.57 -16.92
N GLY A 110 -9.63 -9.59 -16.95
CA GLY A 110 -11.09 -9.76 -16.92
C GLY A 110 -11.73 -9.54 -15.55
N ASP A 111 -10.94 -9.51 -14.48
CA ASP A 111 -11.37 -9.07 -13.14
C ASP A 111 -11.33 -7.54 -13.04
N ASN A 112 -11.88 -7.00 -11.96
CA ASN A 112 -11.67 -5.62 -11.57
C ASN A 112 -11.35 -5.49 -10.08
N ALA A 113 -10.70 -4.38 -9.74
CA ALA A 113 -10.46 -4.00 -8.36
C ALA A 113 -10.83 -2.53 -8.13
N LEU A 114 -11.33 -2.28 -6.93
CA LEU A 114 -11.83 -0.99 -6.50
C LEU A 114 -10.78 -0.26 -5.68
N TYR A 115 -10.70 1.05 -5.82
CA TYR A 115 -9.90 1.93 -4.98
C TYR A 115 -10.52 3.33 -4.99
N PHE A 116 -10.30 4.11 -3.94
CA PHE A 116 -10.84 5.48 -3.90
C PHE A 116 -9.95 6.46 -4.66
N LYS A 117 -10.61 7.40 -5.34
CA LYS A 117 -9.95 8.58 -5.92
C LYS A 117 -9.10 9.27 -4.85
N HIS A 118 -7.96 9.82 -5.25
CA HIS A 118 -6.98 10.38 -4.31
C HIS A 118 -6.45 9.39 -3.26
N GLY A 119 -6.54 8.07 -3.54
CA GLY A 119 -5.85 7.06 -2.75
C GLY A 119 -4.38 6.94 -3.11
N PHE A 120 -3.67 6.04 -2.44
CA PHE A 120 -2.25 5.82 -2.68
C PHE A 120 -1.99 5.39 -4.13
N ALA A 121 -1.04 6.05 -4.77
CA ALA A 121 -0.77 5.90 -6.20
C ALA A 121 -0.39 4.47 -6.63
N ILE A 122 0.01 3.61 -5.70
CA ILE A 122 0.39 2.22 -5.98
C ILE A 122 -0.83 1.34 -6.26
N TYR A 123 -2.01 1.63 -5.71
CA TYR A 123 -3.20 0.79 -5.97
C TYR A 123 -3.50 0.65 -7.47
N PRO A 124 -3.71 1.74 -8.23
CA PRO A 124 -3.97 1.60 -9.67
C PRO A 124 -2.81 0.97 -10.43
N LEU A 125 -1.56 1.21 -10.02
CA LEU A 125 -0.39 0.60 -10.67
C LEU A 125 -0.36 -0.91 -10.49
N ALA A 126 -0.57 -1.40 -9.27
CA ALA A 126 -0.60 -2.81 -8.94
C ALA A 126 -1.76 -3.54 -9.64
N ILE A 127 -2.95 -2.93 -9.67
CA ILE A 127 -4.12 -3.48 -10.37
C ILE A 127 -3.82 -3.61 -11.87
N LEU A 128 -3.38 -2.53 -12.52
CA LEU A 128 -3.09 -2.52 -13.96
C LEU A 128 -2.00 -3.53 -14.33
N ALA A 129 -0.98 -3.72 -13.49
CA ALA A 129 0.10 -4.66 -13.74
C ALA A 129 -0.39 -6.12 -13.87
N THR A 130 -1.55 -6.46 -13.28
CA THR A 130 -2.18 -7.79 -13.44
C THR A 130 -2.99 -7.95 -14.72
N GLY A 131 -3.30 -6.85 -15.40
CA GLY A 131 -4.23 -6.81 -16.53
C GLY A 131 -5.70 -6.65 -16.14
N ALA A 132 -6.01 -6.53 -14.85
CA ALA A 132 -7.35 -6.26 -14.36
C ALA A 132 -7.78 -4.81 -14.64
N ASP A 133 -9.07 -4.57 -14.60
CA ASP A 133 -9.65 -3.25 -14.80
C ASP A 133 -9.72 -2.44 -13.51
N LEU A 134 -9.53 -1.13 -13.63
CA LEU A 134 -9.66 -0.19 -12.52
C LEU A 134 -11.12 0.20 -12.28
N ARG A 135 -11.52 0.24 -11.02
CA ARG A 135 -12.75 0.90 -10.58
C ARG A 135 -12.43 1.97 -9.54
N GLU A 136 -12.37 3.20 -10.02
CA GLU A 136 -12.17 4.35 -9.14
C GLU A 136 -13.49 4.76 -8.49
N LEU A 137 -13.51 4.77 -7.15
CA LEU A 137 -14.62 5.24 -6.35
C LEU A 137 -14.47 6.74 -6.06
N PRO A 138 -15.56 7.49 -6.06
CA PRO A 138 -15.52 8.90 -5.68
C PRO A 138 -15.21 9.07 -4.18
N VAL A 139 -14.71 10.22 -3.81
CA VAL A 139 -14.61 10.70 -2.43
C VAL A 139 -15.57 11.86 -2.23
N THR A 140 -15.87 12.18 -0.97
CA THR A 140 -16.66 13.36 -0.61
C THR A 140 -15.92 14.65 -0.95
N GLU A 141 -16.58 15.79 -0.85
CA GLU A 141 -15.96 17.12 -1.04
C GLU A 141 -14.78 17.38 -0.08
N ASN A 142 -14.78 16.74 1.09
CA ASN A 142 -13.72 16.84 2.09
C ASN A 142 -12.68 15.69 1.94
N TYR A 143 -12.62 15.02 0.78
CA TYR A 143 -11.72 13.91 0.49
C TYR A 143 -11.89 12.69 1.40
N HIS A 144 -13.01 12.57 2.11
CA HIS A 144 -13.32 11.39 2.91
C HIS A 144 -13.78 10.23 2.03
N GLN A 145 -13.38 9.01 2.36
CA GLN A 145 -13.78 7.79 1.67
C GLN A 145 -15.15 7.34 2.22
N ASP A 146 -16.20 7.55 1.44
CA ASP A 146 -17.54 7.06 1.80
C ASP A 146 -17.62 5.55 1.60
N LEU A 147 -17.34 4.81 2.65
CA LEU A 147 -17.31 3.34 2.63
C LEU A 147 -18.68 2.73 2.35
N THR A 148 -19.78 3.42 2.66
CA THR A 148 -21.14 2.95 2.38
C THR A 148 -21.42 2.88 0.87
N SER A 149 -20.70 3.66 0.08
CA SER A 149 -20.83 3.67 -1.38
C SER A 149 -20.19 2.47 -2.06
N VAL A 150 -19.25 1.76 -1.42
CA VAL A 150 -18.46 0.69 -2.04
C VAL A 150 -19.34 -0.38 -2.70
N ILE A 151 -20.38 -0.82 -2.01
CA ILE A 151 -21.29 -1.87 -2.51
C ILE A 151 -21.94 -1.50 -3.87
N ASN A 152 -22.17 -0.22 -4.12
CA ASN A 152 -22.77 0.25 -5.37
C ASN A 152 -21.87 0.07 -6.58
N PHE A 153 -20.55 -0.10 -6.36
CA PHE A 153 -19.54 -0.27 -7.40
C PHE A 153 -19.06 -1.71 -7.56
N VAL A 154 -19.49 -2.61 -6.65
CA VAL A 154 -19.13 -4.03 -6.71
C VAL A 154 -19.95 -4.76 -7.76
N ASP A 155 -19.31 -5.62 -8.54
CA ASP A 155 -19.97 -6.55 -9.46
C ASP A 155 -19.31 -7.94 -9.40
N LYS A 156 -19.79 -8.87 -10.23
CA LYS A 156 -19.31 -10.27 -10.27
C LYS A 156 -17.82 -10.42 -10.65
N LYS A 157 -17.20 -9.38 -11.21
CA LYS A 157 -15.79 -9.35 -11.58
C LYS A 157 -14.92 -8.71 -10.50
N SER A 158 -15.53 -8.08 -9.52
CA SER A 158 -14.82 -7.41 -8.43
C SER A 158 -14.20 -8.45 -7.51
N LYS A 159 -12.88 -8.36 -7.28
CA LYS A 159 -12.11 -9.30 -6.46
C LYS A 159 -11.47 -8.64 -5.25
N VAL A 160 -11.04 -7.40 -5.39
CA VAL A 160 -10.33 -6.68 -4.32
C VAL A 160 -10.86 -5.26 -4.24
N VAL A 161 -11.00 -4.74 -3.03
CA VAL A 161 -11.11 -3.31 -2.77
C VAL A 161 -9.94 -2.85 -1.90
N PHE A 162 -9.24 -1.80 -2.32
CA PHE A 162 -8.15 -1.16 -1.57
C PHE A 162 -8.69 0.09 -0.89
N ILE A 163 -8.52 0.14 0.42
CA ILE A 163 -8.96 1.23 1.31
C ILE A 163 -7.78 1.64 2.16
N ALA A 164 -7.50 2.92 2.28
CA ALA A 164 -6.46 3.44 3.17
C ALA A 164 -7.09 4.25 4.31
N SER A 165 -6.78 3.90 5.55
CA SER A 165 -7.24 4.63 6.73
C SER A 165 -6.17 4.61 7.83
N PRO A 166 -5.49 5.74 8.07
CA PRO A 166 -5.56 7.05 7.37
C PRO A 166 -5.10 7.00 5.92
N ASN A 167 -5.76 7.79 5.05
CA ASN A 167 -5.45 7.82 3.63
C ASN A 167 -4.21 8.67 3.31
N ASN A 168 -3.37 8.18 2.43
CA ASN A 168 -2.30 8.94 1.81
C ASN A 168 -2.75 9.36 0.38
N PRO A 169 -2.78 10.67 0.03
CA PRO A 169 -2.17 11.81 0.75
C PRO A 169 -3.14 12.66 1.58
N THR A 170 -4.43 12.37 1.63
CA THR A 170 -5.46 13.29 2.15
C THR A 170 -5.48 13.39 3.67
N GLY A 171 -4.98 12.36 4.37
CA GLY A 171 -5.02 12.27 5.83
C GLY A 171 -6.41 11.96 6.40
N SER A 172 -7.43 11.75 5.55
CA SER A 172 -8.75 11.34 6.01
C SER A 172 -8.71 9.91 6.56
N ALA A 173 -9.46 9.65 7.63
CA ALA A 173 -9.56 8.34 8.23
C ALA A 173 -11.02 7.93 8.40
N ASN A 174 -11.29 6.64 8.36
CA ASN A 174 -12.59 6.06 8.61
C ASN A 174 -12.63 5.44 10.00
N THR A 175 -13.74 5.62 10.70
CA THR A 175 -13.96 5.05 12.02
C THR A 175 -14.11 3.52 11.95
N PHE A 176 -13.87 2.86 13.07
CA PHE A 176 -14.09 1.42 13.19
C PHE A 176 -15.54 1.03 12.80
N SER A 177 -16.53 1.81 13.22
CA SER A 177 -17.95 1.56 12.89
C SER A 177 -18.26 1.71 11.40
N GLU A 178 -17.63 2.65 10.69
CA GLU A 178 -17.78 2.76 9.24
C GLU A 178 -17.17 1.57 8.50
N ILE A 179 -16.01 1.12 8.94
CA ILE A 179 -15.35 -0.07 8.37
C ILE A 179 -16.18 -1.33 8.64
N GLU A 180 -16.67 -1.53 9.86
CA GLU A 180 -17.50 -2.66 10.23
C GLU A 180 -18.82 -2.68 9.43
N ALA A 181 -19.49 -1.54 9.31
CA ALA A 181 -20.71 -1.41 8.50
C ALA A 181 -20.47 -1.81 7.04
N MET A 182 -19.41 -1.30 6.45
CA MET A 182 -19.02 -1.68 5.09
C MET A 182 -18.77 -3.19 4.97
N LEU A 183 -18.01 -3.79 5.89
CA LEU A 183 -17.71 -5.23 5.84
C LEU A 183 -18.98 -6.09 5.93
N ASN A 184 -19.99 -5.65 6.67
CA ASN A 184 -21.26 -6.35 6.79
C ASN A 184 -22.10 -6.28 5.50
N ASP A 185 -21.94 -5.23 4.70
CA ASP A 185 -22.70 -5.02 3.46
C ASP A 185 -22.04 -5.66 2.23
N LEU A 186 -20.73 -5.95 2.30
CA LEU A 186 -19.98 -6.47 1.15
C LEU A 186 -20.17 -7.98 0.95
N PRO A 187 -20.06 -8.46 -0.32
CA PRO A 187 -20.05 -9.89 -0.61
C PRO A 187 -18.89 -10.61 0.10
N ASN A 188 -19.14 -11.82 0.59
CA ASN A 188 -18.15 -12.62 1.32
C ASN A 188 -16.93 -13.05 0.48
N ASP A 189 -17.02 -12.97 -0.83
CA ASP A 189 -15.95 -13.34 -1.78
C ASP A 189 -15.14 -12.13 -2.28
N LEU A 190 -15.44 -10.92 -1.79
CA LEU A 190 -14.64 -9.73 -2.05
C LEU A 190 -13.54 -9.59 -1.01
N ILE A 191 -12.30 -9.50 -1.46
CA ILE A 191 -11.14 -9.26 -0.59
C ILE A 191 -11.07 -7.76 -0.25
N VAL A 192 -11.05 -7.45 1.03
CA VAL A 192 -10.84 -6.08 1.52
C VAL A 192 -9.38 -5.94 1.95
N PHE A 193 -8.65 -5.06 1.30
CA PHE A 193 -7.30 -4.66 1.69
C PHE A 193 -7.40 -3.32 2.42
N LEU A 194 -7.31 -3.36 3.75
CA LEU A 194 -7.27 -2.16 4.59
C LEU A 194 -5.81 -1.76 4.84
N ASP A 195 -5.38 -0.68 4.20
CA ASP A 195 -4.02 -0.14 4.35
C ASP A 195 -3.97 0.82 5.55
N GLN A 196 -3.27 0.39 6.59
CA GLN A 196 -3.11 1.11 7.84
C GLN A 196 -1.65 1.58 8.04
N ALA A 197 -0.94 1.93 6.96
CA ALA A 197 0.45 2.38 7.02
C ALA A 197 0.69 3.59 7.94
N TYR A 198 -0.36 4.29 8.31
CA TYR A 198 -0.31 5.52 9.13
C TYR A 198 -1.17 5.43 10.38
N PHE A 199 -1.58 4.24 10.83
CA PHE A 199 -2.51 4.11 11.96
C PHE A 199 -1.93 4.67 13.27
N GLU A 200 -0.61 4.65 13.46
CA GLU A 200 0.04 5.20 14.64
C GLU A 200 -0.09 6.72 14.78
N TYR A 201 -0.57 7.42 13.75
CA TYR A 201 -0.87 8.85 13.82
C TYR A 201 -2.31 9.15 14.28
N ILE A 202 -3.12 8.12 14.50
CA ILE A 202 -4.47 8.28 15.01
C ILE A 202 -4.41 8.41 16.53
N GLU A 203 -4.95 9.51 17.06
CA GLU A 203 -5.05 9.77 18.50
C GLU A 203 -6.47 9.54 19.05
N ASP A 204 -7.45 9.39 18.17
CA ASP A 204 -8.87 9.22 18.54
C ASP A 204 -9.24 7.73 18.57
N GLU A 205 -9.79 7.26 19.71
CA GLU A 205 -10.19 5.86 19.92
C GLU A 205 -11.34 5.37 19.01
N GLN A 206 -11.98 6.28 18.26
CA GLN A 206 -13.04 5.90 17.30
C GLN A 206 -12.49 5.33 15.98
N TYR A 207 -11.20 5.46 15.75
CA TYR A 207 -10.53 5.07 14.51
C TYR A 207 -9.71 3.80 14.65
#